data_b5550f4e30182b459ab4e6907f9313f5
#
_entry.id   b5550f4e30182b459ab4e6907f9313f5
#
_cell.length_a   1.000
_cell.length_b   1.000
_cell.length_c   1.000
_cell.angle_alpha   90.00
_cell.angle_beta   90.00
_cell.angle_gamma   90.00
#
_symmetry.space_group_name_H-M   'P 1'
#
loop_
_entity.id
_entity.type
_entity.pdbx_description
1 polymer ?
#
loop_
_entity_poly.entity_id
_entity_poly.type
_entity_poly.pdbx_seq_one_letter_code
_entity_poly.pdbx_strand_id
1 'polypeptide(L)'
;MKKILVAEDTESNFLLLSIILRKDYEILRAFNGAEAVEICRVEHPDLILMDIKMPVMDGLEATKVIRTFNEEIVIIALTANAYDSDREKAYLAGCNNYMAKPVMAAKLREMIHSYLG
;
A
#
# COMPACT_ATOMS: atom_id res chain seq x y z
N MET A 1 8.30 -16.21 4.39
CA MET A 1 7.30 -15.18 4.71
C MET A 1 6.90 -14.42 3.47
N LYS A 2 5.64 -14.07 3.37
CA LYS A 2 5.20 -13.18 2.30
C LYS A 2 5.70 -11.77 2.56
N LYS A 3 5.94 -11.03 1.48
CA LYS A 3 6.50 -9.67 1.52
C LYS A 3 5.40 -8.64 1.36
N ILE A 4 5.39 -7.64 2.23
CA ILE A 4 4.48 -6.50 2.11
C ILE A 4 5.33 -5.25 1.92
N LEU A 5 5.11 -4.53 0.82
CA LEU A 5 5.72 -3.24 0.58
C LEU A 5 4.84 -2.16 1.20
N VAL A 6 5.42 -1.37 2.08
CA VAL A 6 4.74 -0.23 2.70
C VAL A 6 5.30 1.05 2.09
N ALA A 7 4.50 1.72 1.27
CA ALA A 7 4.87 3.01 0.69
C ALA A 7 4.29 4.10 1.58
N GLU A 8 5.13 4.69 2.41
CA GLU A 8 4.74 5.67 3.42
C GLU A 8 5.93 6.55 3.75
N ASP A 9 5.79 7.86 3.55
CA ASP A 9 6.88 8.82 3.78
C ASP A 9 6.99 9.29 5.23
N THR A 10 5.91 9.17 6.00
CA THR A 10 5.89 9.60 7.40
C THR A 10 6.39 8.48 8.30
N GLU A 11 7.44 8.75 9.08
CA GLU A 11 8.08 7.75 9.93
C GLU A 11 7.13 7.11 10.93
N SER A 12 6.33 7.92 11.63
CA SER A 12 5.40 7.42 12.64
C SER A 12 4.34 6.49 12.03
N ASN A 13 3.85 6.81 10.85
CA ASN A 13 2.86 5.97 10.17
C ASN A 13 3.49 4.66 9.71
N PHE A 14 4.70 4.72 9.16
CA PHE A 14 5.41 3.52 8.75
C PHE A 14 5.67 2.60 9.95
N LEU A 15 6.14 3.16 11.08
CA LEU A 15 6.42 2.37 12.28
C LEU A 15 5.18 1.67 12.79
N LEU A 16 4.04 2.37 12.80
CA LEU A 16 2.79 1.76 13.22
C LEU A 16 2.44 0.54 12.37
N LEU A 17 2.47 0.69 11.05
CA LEU A 17 2.17 -0.41 10.13
C LEU A 17 3.17 -1.55 10.29
N SER A 18 4.44 -1.24 10.42
CA SER A 18 5.49 -2.23 10.61
C SER A 18 5.27 -3.03 11.89
N ILE A 19 4.97 -2.38 13.01
CA ILE A 19 4.72 -3.05 14.29
C ILE A 19 3.51 -4.00 14.18
N ILE A 20 2.48 -3.58 13.47
CA ILE A 20 1.27 -4.42 13.30
C ILE A 20 1.59 -5.69 12.49
N LEU A 21 2.47 -5.60 11.50
CA LEU A 21 2.62 -6.63 10.48
C LEU A 21 3.91 -7.46 10.56
N ARG A 22 4.96 -6.97 11.21
CA ARG A 22 6.29 -7.58 11.12
C ARG A 22 6.43 -9.00 11.66
N LYS A 23 5.51 -9.44 12.52
CA LYS A 23 5.55 -10.80 13.05
C LYS A 23 5.21 -11.84 11.98
N ASP A 24 4.32 -11.47 11.07
CA ASP A 24 3.75 -12.41 10.10
C ASP A 24 4.26 -12.19 8.68
N TYR A 25 4.87 -11.03 8.40
CA TYR A 25 5.28 -10.66 7.05
C TYR A 25 6.66 -9.99 7.06
N GLU A 26 7.37 -10.15 5.94
CA GLU A 26 8.58 -9.38 5.70
C GLU A 26 8.16 -8.00 5.19
N ILE A 27 8.66 -6.94 5.82
CA ILE A 27 8.26 -5.58 5.49
C ILE A 27 9.35 -4.88 4.68
N LEU A 28 8.95 -4.38 3.52
CA LEU A 28 9.79 -3.52 2.68
C LEU A 28 9.24 -2.11 2.77
N ARG A 29 10.09 -1.11 2.59
CA ARG A 29 9.67 0.28 2.69
C ARG A 29 10.01 1.08 1.44
N ALA A 30 9.04 1.90 0.98
CA ALA A 30 9.27 2.94 -0.01
C ALA A 30 8.92 4.29 0.61
N PHE A 31 9.70 5.33 0.31
CA PHE A 31 9.50 6.68 0.85
C PHE A 31 8.67 7.57 -0.06
N ASN A 32 8.39 7.11 -1.27
CA ASN A 32 7.56 7.82 -2.25
C ASN A 32 7.08 6.84 -3.31
N GLY A 33 6.23 7.32 -4.21
CA GLY A 33 5.66 6.47 -5.26
C GLY A 33 6.68 5.94 -6.25
N ALA A 34 7.70 6.74 -6.59
CA ALA A 34 8.74 6.31 -7.52
C ALA A 34 9.53 5.13 -6.94
N GLU A 35 9.89 5.21 -5.66
CA GLU A 35 10.55 4.10 -4.97
C GLU A 35 9.67 2.87 -4.90
N ALA A 36 8.36 3.07 -4.66
CA ALA A 36 7.42 1.97 -4.61
C ALA A 36 7.37 1.21 -5.94
N VAL A 37 7.36 1.92 -7.06
CA VAL A 37 7.40 1.31 -8.39
C VAL A 37 8.67 0.47 -8.56
N GLU A 38 9.82 1.04 -8.22
CA GLU A 38 11.10 0.35 -8.40
C GLU A 38 11.22 -0.88 -7.49
N ILE A 39 10.86 -0.75 -6.23
CA ILE A 39 10.90 -1.88 -5.29
C ILE A 39 9.94 -2.98 -5.75
N CYS A 40 8.78 -2.61 -6.25
CA CYS A 40 7.83 -3.58 -6.78
C CYS A 40 8.43 -4.38 -7.94
N ARG A 41 9.17 -3.73 -8.84
CA ARG A 41 9.83 -4.41 -9.95
C ARG A 41 10.90 -5.41 -9.50
N VAL A 42 11.70 -4.99 -8.51
CA VAL A 42 12.89 -5.73 -8.10
C VAL A 42 12.55 -6.82 -7.09
N GLU A 43 11.77 -6.50 -6.07
CA GLU A 43 11.52 -7.39 -4.94
C GLU A 43 10.27 -8.26 -5.09
N HIS A 44 9.38 -7.96 -6.00
CA HIS A 44 8.15 -8.72 -6.25
C HIS A 44 7.36 -8.96 -4.94
N PRO A 45 6.92 -7.89 -4.25
CA PRO A 45 6.14 -8.07 -3.03
C PRO A 45 4.81 -8.76 -3.32
N ASP A 46 4.22 -9.35 -2.30
CA ASP A 46 2.93 -10.03 -2.41
C ASP A 46 1.75 -9.06 -2.29
N LEU A 47 1.97 -7.95 -1.62
CA LEU A 47 0.94 -6.93 -1.40
C LEU A 47 1.61 -5.59 -1.14
N ILE A 48 0.96 -4.51 -1.56
CA ILE A 48 1.44 -3.15 -1.32
C ILE A 48 0.40 -2.38 -0.50
N LEU A 49 0.85 -1.76 0.59
CA LEU A 49 0.10 -0.73 1.29
C LEU A 49 0.61 0.60 0.74
N MET A 50 -0.25 1.30 0.02
CA MET A 50 0.14 2.47 -0.75
C MET A 50 -0.52 3.74 -0.20
N ASP A 51 0.25 4.59 0.47
CA ASP A 51 -0.23 5.90 0.86
C ASP A 51 -0.50 6.71 -0.41
N ILE A 52 -1.65 7.36 -0.48
CA ILE A 52 -2.01 8.14 -1.65
C ILE A 52 -1.17 9.42 -1.73
N LYS A 53 -0.96 10.10 -0.60
CA LYS A 53 -0.23 11.38 -0.58
C LYS A 53 1.23 11.19 -0.19
N MET A 54 2.08 11.23 -1.18
CA MET A 54 3.53 11.15 -0.99
C MET A 54 4.23 12.14 -1.92
N PRO A 55 5.45 12.59 -1.56
CA PRO A 55 6.23 13.46 -2.43
C PRO A 55 6.75 12.72 -3.65
N VAL A 56 7.25 13.45 -4.64
CA VAL A 56 7.84 12.97 -5.89
C VAL A 56 6.80 12.34 -6.81
N MET A 57 6.19 11.25 -6.40
CA MET A 57 5.13 10.59 -7.13
C MET A 57 4.12 10.09 -6.10
N ASP A 58 2.84 10.46 -6.22
CA ASP A 58 1.82 10.03 -5.27
C ASP A 58 1.43 8.56 -5.48
N GLY A 59 0.66 8.03 -4.55
CA GLY A 59 0.29 6.61 -4.57
C GLY A 59 -0.64 6.23 -5.71
N LEU A 60 -1.48 7.14 -6.17
CA LEU A 60 -2.38 6.87 -7.29
C LEU A 60 -1.58 6.75 -8.59
N GLU A 61 -0.64 7.67 -8.81
CA GLU A 61 0.22 7.64 -9.97
C GLU A 61 1.11 6.40 -9.96
N ALA A 62 1.69 6.07 -8.80
CA ALA A 62 2.50 4.86 -8.64
C ALA A 62 1.69 3.60 -8.96
N THR A 63 0.44 3.54 -8.49
CA THR A 63 -0.44 2.40 -8.79
C THR A 63 -0.67 2.24 -10.28
N LYS A 64 -0.93 3.34 -10.98
CA LYS A 64 -1.11 3.30 -12.45
C LYS A 64 0.12 2.76 -13.14
N VAL A 65 1.31 3.20 -12.72
CA VAL A 65 2.56 2.72 -13.31
C VAL A 65 2.75 1.24 -13.02
N ILE A 66 2.54 0.81 -11.77
CA ILE A 66 2.67 -0.60 -11.40
C ILE A 66 1.73 -1.47 -12.24
N ARG A 67 0.52 -1.02 -12.49
CA ARG A 67 -0.44 -1.78 -13.29
C ARG A 67 -0.03 -1.96 -14.74
N THR A 68 0.91 -1.17 -15.24
CA THR A 68 1.42 -1.39 -16.60
C THR A 68 2.31 -2.64 -16.71
N PHE A 69 2.87 -3.12 -15.60
CA PHE A 69 3.72 -4.31 -15.62
C PHE A 69 3.29 -5.42 -14.65
N ASN A 70 2.33 -5.14 -13.78
CA ASN A 70 1.83 -6.16 -12.84
C ASN A 70 0.35 -5.89 -12.55
N GLU A 71 -0.53 -6.68 -13.18
CA GLU A 71 -1.97 -6.55 -13.02
C GLU A 71 -2.51 -7.30 -11.80
N GLU A 72 -1.73 -8.21 -11.25
CA GLU A 72 -2.22 -9.14 -10.21
C GLU A 72 -1.86 -8.79 -8.79
N ILE A 73 -0.81 -8.00 -8.56
CA ILE A 73 -0.41 -7.67 -7.20
C ILE A 73 -1.52 -6.94 -6.47
N VAL A 74 -1.73 -7.28 -5.20
CA VAL A 74 -2.76 -6.63 -4.38
C VAL A 74 -2.23 -5.27 -3.92
N ILE A 75 -2.98 -4.21 -4.19
CA ILE A 75 -2.65 -2.85 -3.76
C ILE A 75 -3.80 -2.31 -2.93
N ILE A 76 -3.50 -1.97 -1.68
CA ILE A 76 -4.46 -1.36 -0.77
C ILE A 76 -4.05 0.09 -0.57
N ALA A 77 -4.92 1.02 -0.97
CA ALA A 77 -4.65 2.45 -0.79
C ALA A 77 -4.89 2.87 0.66
N LEU A 78 -4.00 3.69 1.19
CA LEU A 78 -4.17 4.31 2.51
C LEU A 78 -4.48 5.79 2.28
N THR A 79 -5.61 6.25 2.80
CA THR A 79 -6.09 7.62 2.56
C THR A 79 -6.41 8.33 3.87
N ALA A 80 -6.13 9.64 3.92
CA ALA A 80 -6.51 10.48 5.05
C ALA A 80 -8.01 10.78 5.07
N ASN A 81 -8.66 10.62 3.91
CA ASN A 81 -10.09 10.90 3.75
C ASN A 81 -10.83 9.65 3.29
N ALA A 82 -11.92 9.32 3.98
CA ALA A 82 -12.78 8.20 3.60
C ALA A 82 -13.92 8.65 2.69
N TYR A 83 -13.75 9.75 1.97
CA TYR A 83 -14.78 10.23 1.05
C TYR A 83 -14.88 9.35 -0.20
N ASP A 84 -16.08 9.25 -0.73
CA ASP A 84 -16.35 8.43 -1.92
C ASP A 84 -15.47 8.80 -3.10
N SER A 85 -15.16 10.09 -3.28
CA SER A 85 -14.30 10.53 -4.39
C SER A 85 -12.88 9.97 -4.31
N ASP A 86 -12.30 9.88 -3.12
CA ASP A 86 -10.96 9.31 -2.93
C ASP A 86 -10.96 7.80 -3.14
N ARG A 87 -12.01 7.15 -2.68
CA ARG A 87 -12.23 5.73 -2.90
C ARG A 87 -12.33 5.42 -4.39
N GLU A 88 -13.13 6.20 -5.13
CA GLU A 88 -13.25 6.03 -6.58
C GLU A 88 -11.93 6.21 -7.30
N LYS A 89 -11.17 7.25 -6.93
CA LYS A 89 -9.85 7.51 -7.51
C LYS A 89 -8.90 6.34 -7.28
N ALA A 90 -8.93 5.74 -6.10
CA ALA A 90 -8.09 4.58 -5.79
C ALA A 90 -8.45 3.40 -6.70
N TYR A 91 -9.72 3.08 -6.84
CA TYR A 91 -10.14 1.98 -7.70
C TYR A 91 -9.85 2.25 -9.17
N LEU A 92 -10.07 3.48 -9.63
CA LEU A 92 -9.78 3.85 -11.01
C LEU A 92 -8.29 3.77 -11.32
N ALA A 93 -7.43 4.04 -10.35
CA ALA A 93 -5.98 3.91 -10.53
C ALA A 93 -5.54 2.45 -10.57
N GLY A 94 -6.35 1.53 -10.06
CA GLY A 94 -6.06 0.10 -10.07
C GLY A 94 -5.86 -0.53 -8.70
N CYS A 95 -6.22 0.16 -7.60
CA CYS A 95 -6.17 -0.42 -6.27
C CYS A 95 -7.25 -1.47 -6.08
N ASN A 96 -6.94 -2.51 -5.31
CA ASN A 96 -7.90 -3.56 -4.98
C ASN A 96 -8.84 -3.16 -3.85
N ASN A 97 -8.35 -2.31 -2.95
CA ASN A 97 -9.12 -1.87 -1.80
C ASN A 97 -8.54 -0.56 -1.26
N TYR A 98 -9.15 -0.01 -0.25
CA TYR A 98 -8.66 1.19 0.41
C TYR A 98 -8.91 1.10 1.91
N MET A 99 -8.18 1.88 2.68
CA MET A 99 -8.38 1.99 4.12
C MET A 99 -8.10 3.42 4.56
N ALA A 100 -8.99 3.98 5.36
CA ALA A 100 -8.81 5.33 5.88
C ALA A 100 -7.86 5.33 7.08
N LYS A 101 -7.05 6.38 7.19
CA LYS A 101 -6.22 6.61 8.38
C LYS A 101 -7.07 7.29 9.47
N PRO A 102 -6.81 7.00 10.74
CA PRO A 102 -5.79 6.12 11.28
C PRO A 102 -6.15 4.64 11.07
N VAL A 103 -5.15 3.83 10.74
CA VAL A 103 -5.34 2.42 10.44
C VAL A 103 -5.57 1.64 11.74
N MET A 104 -6.65 0.86 11.76
CA MET A 104 -6.99 -0.01 12.88
C MET A 104 -6.33 -1.37 12.68
N ALA A 105 -5.51 -1.79 13.64
CA ALA A 105 -4.72 -3.01 13.53
C ALA A 105 -5.54 -4.25 13.16
N ALA A 106 -6.67 -4.46 13.84
CA ALA A 106 -7.52 -5.63 13.59
C ALA A 106 -8.07 -5.63 12.16
N LYS A 107 -8.54 -4.47 11.69
CA LYS A 107 -9.08 -4.34 10.32
C LYS A 107 -8.01 -4.55 9.27
N LEU A 108 -6.81 -4.02 9.50
CA LEU A 108 -5.70 -4.17 8.57
C LEU A 108 -5.30 -5.64 8.45
N ARG A 109 -5.13 -6.33 9.57
CA ARG A 109 -4.79 -7.76 9.57
C ARG A 109 -5.85 -8.59 8.86
N GLU A 110 -7.10 -8.32 9.14
CA GLU A 110 -8.21 -9.02 8.51
C GLU A 110 -8.21 -8.82 6.99
N MET A 111 -8.04 -7.57 6.53
CA MET A 111 -8.01 -7.26 5.12
C MET A 111 -6.84 -7.96 4.41
N ILE A 112 -5.65 -7.86 4.97
CA ILE A 112 -4.46 -8.51 4.38
C ILE A 112 -4.65 -10.02 4.36
N HIS A 113 -5.15 -10.59 5.45
CA HIS A 113 -5.40 -12.04 5.52
C HIS A 113 -6.40 -12.49 4.46
N SER A 114 -7.41 -11.69 4.17
CA SER A 114 -8.40 -12.01 3.15
C SER A 114 -7.79 -12.11 1.75
N TYR A 115 -6.70 -11.39 1.49
CA TYR A 115 -6.02 -11.44 0.20
C TYR A 115 -4.89 -12.46 0.14
N LEU A 116 -4.14 -12.61 1.23
CA LEU A 116 -2.94 -13.45 1.24
C LEU A 116 -3.12 -14.82 1.90
N GLY A 117 -4.20 -14.98 2.63
CA GLY A 117 -4.49 -16.23 3.31
C GLY A 117 -3.87 -16.41 4.68
#